data_2161a061c8f06061c9ab56407ff6ee72
#
_entry.id   2161a061c8f06061c9ab56407ff6ee72
#
_cell.length_a   1.000
_cell.length_b   1.000
_cell.length_c   1.000
_cell.angle_alpha   90.00
_cell.angle_beta   90.00
_cell.angle_gamma   90.00
#
_symmetry.space_group_name_H-M   'P 1'
#
loop_
_entity.id
_entity.type
_entity.pdbx_description
1 polymer ?
#
loop_
_entity_poly.entity_id
_entity_poly.type
_entity_poly.pdbx_seq_one_letter_code
_entity_poly.pdbx_strand_id
1 'polypeptide(L)'
;MGIMFVEREARKVLLSFAKSIQERDIVTYEHSRRVATYVQRLARFLGWSRREARDLALAALVHDLGKTWIANDILNKSEALSDEERLKMERHPVIGARILIGCDVPPFYVEAVLYHHEAWDGHGYPSGLRGEEIPLSARMLAIADVYDVLTSQRPYKAPVSMDVARERLQQGSGRSFDPTMVRAFLRLIDITPNFTLTPRTAELSPQEIQRFLRWHRSLISGS
;
A
#
# COMPACT_ATOMS: atom_id res chain seq x y z
N MET A 1 27.12 -11.91 -3.93
CA MET A 1 26.40 -12.98 -3.21
C MET A 1 25.61 -12.41 -1.99
N GLY A 2 26.16 -11.50 -1.19
CA GLY A 2 25.48 -10.96 0.00
C GLY A 2 24.17 -10.19 -0.26
N ILE A 3 24.10 -9.29 -1.24
CA ILE A 3 22.93 -8.44 -1.50
C ILE A 3 21.70 -9.28 -1.91
N MET A 4 21.88 -10.26 -2.79
CA MET A 4 20.79 -11.17 -3.19
C MET A 4 20.25 -12.03 -2.04
N PHE A 5 21.09 -12.38 -1.07
CA PHE A 5 20.68 -13.14 0.10
C PHE A 5 19.81 -12.28 1.03
N VAL A 6 20.24 -11.06 1.35
CA VAL A 6 19.49 -10.11 2.20
C VAL A 6 18.11 -9.81 1.62
N GLU A 7 17.99 -9.59 0.32
CA GLU A 7 16.71 -9.33 -0.33
C GLU A 7 15.77 -10.54 -0.31
N ARG A 8 16.30 -11.74 -0.44
CA ARG A 8 15.50 -12.97 -0.36
C ARG A 8 14.91 -13.16 1.03
N GLU A 9 15.70 -12.92 2.07
CA GLU A 9 15.22 -13.01 3.46
C GLU A 9 14.21 -11.92 3.78
N ALA A 10 14.47 -10.67 3.38
CA ALA A 10 13.51 -9.58 3.54
C ALA A 10 12.15 -9.90 2.92
N ARG A 11 12.12 -10.50 1.71
CA ARG A 11 10.87 -10.91 1.07
C ARG A 11 10.11 -11.98 1.86
N LYS A 12 10.80 -12.95 2.46
CA LYS A 12 10.16 -13.95 3.33
C LYS A 12 9.53 -13.31 4.55
N VAL A 13 10.26 -12.39 5.18
CA VAL A 13 9.78 -11.62 6.34
C VAL A 13 8.52 -10.83 5.98
N LEU A 14 8.55 -10.07 4.88
CA LEU A 14 7.41 -9.28 4.43
C LEU A 14 6.18 -10.15 4.11
N LEU A 15 6.37 -11.30 3.47
CA LEU A 15 5.28 -12.24 3.19
C LEU A 15 4.73 -12.90 4.45
N SER A 16 5.57 -13.14 5.46
CA SER A 16 5.12 -13.62 6.77
C SER A 16 4.24 -12.59 7.47
N PHE A 17 4.61 -11.31 7.43
CA PHE A 17 3.78 -10.23 7.97
C PHE A 17 2.46 -10.08 7.20
N ALA A 18 2.50 -10.15 5.88
CA ALA A 18 1.28 -10.11 5.06
C ALA A 18 0.31 -11.25 5.44
N LYS A 19 0.84 -12.46 5.70
CA LYS A 19 0.04 -13.58 6.19
C LYS A 19 -0.55 -13.31 7.57
N SER A 20 0.22 -12.75 8.49
CA SER A 20 -0.27 -12.38 9.83
C SER A 20 -1.37 -11.32 9.77
N ILE A 21 -1.26 -10.33 8.87
CA ILE A 21 -2.33 -9.36 8.61
C ILE A 21 -3.57 -10.06 8.09
N GLN A 22 -3.42 -10.99 7.13
CA GLN A 22 -4.53 -11.74 6.54
C GLN A 22 -5.29 -12.57 7.59
N GLU A 23 -4.57 -13.22 8.49
CA GLU A 23 -5.15 -14.05 9.55
C GLU A 23 -5.89 -13.22 10.61
N ARG A 24 -5.45 -11.98 10.85
CA ARG A 24 -6.03 -11.08 11.85
C ARG A 24 -7.14 -10.19 11.30
N ASP A 25 -6.95 -9.62 10.12
CA ASP A 25 -7.84 -8.65 9.48
C ASP A 25 -7.81 -8.83 7.97
N ILE A 26 -8.74 -9.64 7.47
CA ILE A 26 -8.89 -9.92 6.04
C ILE A 26 -9.22 -8.66 5.24
N VAL A 27 -9.93 -7.68 5.83
CA VAL A 27 -10.31 -6.44 5.14
C VAL A 27 -9.10 -5.58 4.85
N THR A 28 -8.23 -5.39 5.85
CA THR A 28 -6.95 -4.68 5.68
C THR A 28 -6.03 -5.43 4.70
N TYR A 29 -5.96 -6.76 4.78
CA TYR A 29 -5.16 -7.54 3.83
C TYR A 29 -5.63 -7.38 2.38
N GLU A 30 -6.93 -7.51 2.10
CA GLU A 30 -7.49 -7.37 0.76
C GLU A 30 -7.29 -5.95 0.20
N HIS A 31 -7.40 -4.92 1.05
CA HIS A 31 -7.03 -3.56 0.73
C HIS A 31 -5.55 -3.48 0.30
N SER A 32 -4.63 -3.90 1.17
CA SER A 32 -3.19 -3.85 0.90
C SER A 32 -2.81 -4.64 -0.36
N ARG A 33 -3.48 -5.75 -0.66
CA ARG A 33 -3.30 -6.53 -1.87
C ARG A 33 -3.70 -5.75 -3.14
N ARG A 34 -4.82 -5.00 -3.10
CA ARG A 34 -5.22 -4.14 -4.23
C ARG A 34 -4.25 -2.98 -4.40
N VAL A 35 -3.87 -2.31 -3.31
CA VAL A 35 -2.86 -1.24 -3.32
C VAL A 35 -1.54 -1.74 -3.90
N ALA A 36 -1.06 -2.92 -3.49
CA ALA A 36 0.14 -3.55 -4.05
C ALA A 36 0.04 -3.75 -5.57
N THR A 37 -1.15 -4.12 -6.08
CA THR A 37 -1.36 -4.25 -7.53
C THR A 37 -1.32 -2.89 -8.23
N TYR A 38 -1.92 -1.85 -7.65
CA TYR A 38 -1.91 -0.51 -8.22
C TYR A 38 -0.51 0.09 -8.27
N VAL A 39 0.26 0.01 -7.20
CA VAL A 39 1.63 0.54 -7.18
C VAL A 39 2.54 -0.23 -8.13
N GLN A 40 2.38 -1.57 -8.25
CA GLN A 40 3.13 -2.37 -9.20
C GLN A 40 2.88 -1.93 -10.64
N ARG A 41 1.61 -1.70 -11.00
CA ARG A 41 1.24 -1.21 -12.33
C ARG A 41 1.79 0.19 -12.58
N LEU A 42 1.68 1.09 -11.60
CA LEU A 42 2.22 2.45 -11.69
C LEU A 42 3.75 2.43 -11.85
N ALA A 43 4.47 1.65 -11.05
CA ALA A 43 5.92 1.50 -11.16
C ALA A 43 6.33 0.98 -12.54
N ARG A 44 5.64 -0.04 -13.06
CA ARG A 44 5.88 -0.55 -14.41
C ARG A 44 5.58 0.48 -15.51
N PHE A 45 4.52 1.26 -15.35
CA PHE A 45 4.18 2.36 -16.27
C PHE A 45 5.23 3.46 -16.29
N LEU A 46 5.85 3.73 -15.14
CA LEU A 46 6.95 4.69 -14.99
C LEU A 46 8.33 4.12 -15.41
N GLY A 47 8.37 2.90 -15.96
CA GLY A 47 9.60 2.32 -16.48
C GLY A 47 10.45 1.53 -15.47
N TRP A 48 9.98 1.36 -14.24
CA TRP A 48 10.69 0.53 -13.26
C TRP A 48 10.81 -0.92 -13.74
N SER A 49 11.91 -1.58 -13.39
CA SER A 49 12.09 -3.00 -13.68
C SER A 49 11.01 -3.86 -13.03
N ARG A 50 10.82 -5.09 -13.53
CA ARG A 50 9.88 -6.04 -12.89
C ARG A 50 10.25 -6.33 -11.44
N ARG A 51 11.53 -6.26 -11.09
CA ARG A 51 12.03 -6.49 -9.74
C ARG A 51 11.65 -5.34 -8.82
N GLU A 52 12.01 -4.10 -9.17
CA GLU A 52 11.69 -2.91 -8.39
C GLU A 52 10.18 -2.74 -8.18
N ALA A 53 9.39 -2.95 -9.23
CA ALA A 53 7.94 -2.88 -9.13
C ALA A 53 7.36 -3.96 -8.19
N ARG A 54 7.95 -5.17 -8.12
CA ARG A 54 7.56 -6.20 -7.17
C ARG A 54 7.99 -5.86 -5.75
N ASP A 55 9.16 -5.27 -5.57
CA ASP A 55 9.64 -4.86 -4.26
C ASP A 55 8.75 -3.76 -3.69
N LEU A 56 8.33 -2.78 -4.51
CA LEU A 56 7.34 -1.78 -4.09
C LEU A 56 5.98 -2.41 -3.76
N ALA A 57 5.52 -3.40 -4.54
CA ALA A 57 4.29 -4.12 -4.24
C ALA A 57 4.35 -4.89 -2.91
N LEU A 58 5.52 -5.43 -2.54
CA LEU A 58 5.71 -6.07 -1.23
C LEU A 58 5.68 -5.04 -0.08
N ALA A 59 6.27 -3.86 -0.26
CA ALA A 59 6.15 -2.78 0.72
C ALA A 59 4.68 -2.38 0.90
N ALA A 60 3.95 -2.21 -0.20
CA ALA A 60 2.53 -1.88 -0.18
C ALA A 60 1.68 -2.97 0.49
N LEU A 61 2.04 -4.24 0.35
CA LEU A 61 1.30 -5.34 0.98
C LEU A 61 1.35 -5.30 2.52
N VAL A 62 2.36 -4.64 3.08
CA VAL A 62 2.58 -4.53 4.54
C VAL A 62 2.58 -3.08 5.03
N HIS A 63 2.17 -2.11 4.22
CA HIS A 63 2.22 -0.69 4.60
C HIS A 63 1.46 -0.39 5.90
N ASP A 64 0.38 -1.10 6.11
CA ASP A 64 -0.50 -1.00 7.26
C ASP A 64 -0.13 -1.96 8.43
N LEU A 65 1.04 -2.61 8.38
CA LEU A 65 1.48 -3.56 9.41
C LEU A 65 1.35 -3.01 10.83
N GLY A 66 1.66 -1.74 11.02
CA GLY A 66 1.59 -1.10 12.33
C GLY A 66 0.18 -1.01 12.92
N LYS A 67 -0.89 -1.13 12.12
CA LYS A 67 -2.27 -1.18 12.58
C LYS A 67 -2.55 -2.40 13.46
N THR A 68 -1.74 -3.46 13.31
CA THR A 68 -1.85 -4.65 14.18
C THR A 68 -1.54 -4.36 15.65
N TRP A 69 -0.94 -3.21 15.96
CA TRP A 69 -0.61 -2.74 17.31
C TRP A 69 -1.54 -1.61 17.79
N ILE A 70 -2.50 -1.22 16.98
CA ILE A 70 -3.55 -0.28 17.36
C ILE A 70 -4.67 -1.05 18.06
N ALA A 71 -5.22 -0.45 19.12
CA ALA A 71 -6.31 -1.05 19.88
C ALA A 71 -7.56 -1.24 19.02
N ASN A 72 -8.25 -2.37 19.17
CA ASN A 72 -9.37 -2.75 18.31
C ASN A 72 -10.56 -1.80 18.39
N ASP A 73 -10.78 -1.15 19.52
CA ASP A 73 -11.81 -0.14 19.74
C ASP A 73 -11.59 1.11 18.90
N ILE A 74 -10.32 1.47 18.65
CA ILE A 74 -9.94 2.57 17.77
C ILE A 74 -10.01 2.11 16.29
N LEU A 75 -9.45 0.93 16.00
CA LEU A 75 -9.35 0.42 14.63
C LEU A 75 -10.72 0.17 13.98
N ASN A 76 -11.69 -0.34 14.77
CA ASN A 76 -13.00 -0.74 14.30
C ASN A 76 -14.11 0.28 14.64
N LYS A 77 -13.73 1.48 15.08
CA LYS A 77 -14.71 2.51 15.44
C LYS A 77 -15.49 2.96 14.21
N SER A 78 -16.81 2.95 14.30
CA SER A 78 -17.72 3.38 13.23
C SER A 78 -17.91 4.90 13.18
N GLU A 79 -17.68 5.57 14.31
CA GLU A 79 -17.78 7.02 14.46
C GLU A 79 -16.45 7.69 14.15
N ALA A 80 -16.46 9.02 14.00
CA ALA A 80 -15.23 9.78 13.84
C ALA A 80 -14.29 9.58 15.04
N LEU A 81 -13.02 9.40 14.77
CA LEU A 81 -12.00 9.33 15.82
C LEU A 81 -11.88 10.69 16.53
N SER A 82 -11.74 10.67 17.85
CA SER A 82 -11.30 11.85 18.60
C SER A 82 -9.86 12.24 18.22
N ASP A 83 -9.43 13.44 18.61
CA ASP A 83 -8.06 13.90 18.31
C ASP A 83 -7.02 12.96 18.96
N GLU A 84 -7.27 12.46 20.16
CA GLU A 84 -6.40 11.51 20.84
C GLU A 84 -6.33 10.15 20.11
N GLU A 85 -7.47 9.63 19.68
CA GLU A 85 -7.57 8.38 18.93
C GLU A 85 -6.91 8.51 17.56
N ARG A 86 -7.09 9.67 16.89
CA ARG A 86 -6.42 9.97 15.63
C ARG A 86 -4.91 9.99 15.80
N LEU A 87 -4.37 10.65 16.82
CA LEU A 87 -2.94 10.63 17.10
C LEU A 87 -2.40 9.20 17.38
N LYS A 88 -3.19 8.33 17.98
CA LYS A 88 -2.84 6.93 18.17
C LYS A 88 -2.83 6.19 16.81
N MET A 89 -3.84 6.42 15.97
CA MET A 89 -3.92 5.85 14.62
C MET A 89 -2.74 6.30 13.74
N GLU A 90 -2.38 7.58 13.77
CA GLU A 90 -1.27 8.17 13.00
C GLU A 90 0.12 7.61 13.38
N ARG A 91 0.22 6.82 14.44
CA ARG A 91 1.46 6.12 14.80
C ARG A 91 1.72 4.85 14.00
N HIS A 92 0.73 4.30 13.27
CA HIS A 92 0.92 3.00 12.61
C HIS A 92 2.08 2.98 11.59
N PRO A 93 2.41 4.06 10.81
CA PRO A 93 3.56 4.00 9.91
C PRO A 93 4.88 3.87 10.69
N VAL A 94 5.01 4.59 11.80
CA VAL A 94 6.19 4.52 12.68
C VAL A 94 6.31 3.15 13.34
N ILE A 95 5.21 2.58 13.80
CA ILE A 95 5.19 1.24 14.39
C ILE A 95 5.59 0.19 13.34
N GLY A 96 4.97 0.24 12.15
CA GLY A 96 5.29 -0.65 11.05
C GLY A 96 6.77 -0.57 10.64
N ALA A 97 7.30 0.64 10.47
CA ALA A 97 8.70 0.87 10.17
C ALA A 97 9.65 0.29 11.24
N ARG A 98 9.34 0.47 12.54
CA ARG A 98 10.14 -0.09 13.65
C ARG A 98 10.14 -1.62 13.61
N ILE A 99 9.02 -2.26 13.32
CA ILE A 99 8.94 -3.71 13.18
C ILE A 99 9.85 -4.18 12.03
N LEU A 100 9.79 -3.51 10.88
CA LEU A 100 10.61 -3.86 9.71
C LEU A 100 12.11 -3.67 9.99
N ILE A 101 12.50 -2.58 10.66
CA ILE A 101 13.89 -2.33 11.08
C ILE A 101 14.37 -3.44 12.02
N GLY A 102 13.56 -3.84 13.01
CA GLY A 102 13.88 -4.93 13.93
C GLY A 102 14.04 -6.30 13.28
N CYS A 103 13.62 -6.44 12.03
CA CYS A 103 13.76 -7.65 11.21
C CYS A 103 14.81 -7.50 10.09
N ASP A 104 15.68 -6.50 10.14
CA ASP A 104 16.72 -6.22 9.14
C ASP A 104 16.19 -6.06 7.70
N VAL A 105 14.96 -5.56 7.57
CA VAL A 105 14.36 -5.30 6.25
C VAL A 105 15.04 -4.07 5.62
N PRO A 106 15.43 -4.12 4.33
CA PRO A 106 16.13 -3.03 3.67
C PRO A 106 15.39 -1.69 3.72
N PRO A 107 16.13 -0.54 3.79
CA PRO A 107 15.56 0.81 3.94
C PRO A 107 14.46 1.15 2.94
N PHE A 108 14.57 0.70 1.70
CA PHE A 108 13.56 0.92 0.68
C PHE A 108 12.12 0.55 1.11
N TYR A 109 11.95 -0.59 1.76
CA TYR A 109 10.64 -1.05 2.25
C TYR A 109 10.22 -0.26 3.50
N VAL A 110 11.17 0.01 4.38
CA VAL A 110 10.96 0.78 5.62
C VAL A 110 10.47 2.20 5.29
N GLU A 111 11.13 2.88 4.36
CA GLU A 111 10.79 4.23 3.94
C GLU A 111 9.41 4.29 3.27
N ALA A 112 9.09 3.32 2.41
CA ALA A 112 7.76 3.24 1.80
C ALA A 112 6.66 3.11 2.86
N VAL A 113 6.87 2.27 3.89
CA VAL A 113 5.93 2.08 5.00
C VAL A 113 5.89 3.29 5.94
N LEU A 114 7.04 3.90 6.24
CA LEU A 114 7.13 5.03 7.18
C LEU A 114 6.43 6.28 6.64
N TYR A 115 6.61 6.57 5.35
CA TYR A 115 6.27 7.87 4.77
C TYR A 115 5.04 7.85 3.86
N HIS A 116 4.26 6.76 3.81
CA HIS A 116 3.09 6.67 2.91
C HIS A 116 1.93 7.62 3.25
N HIS A 117 1.95 8.24 4.41
CA HIS A 117 1.01 9.28 4.82
C HIS A 117 1.61 10.69 4.83
N GLU A 118 2.83 10.87 4.30
CA GLU A 118 3.33 12.21 4.04
C GLU A 118 2.53 12.86 2.90
N ALA A 119 2.27 14.15 3.04
CA ALA A 119 1.58 14.94 2.03
C ALA A 119 2.58 15.84 1.28
N TRP A 120 2.37 16.00 -0.03
CA TRP A 120 3.27 16.76 -0.89
C TRP A 120 3.54 18.18 -0.39
N ASP A 121 2.57 18.81 0.26
CA ASP A 121 2.66 20.15 0.82
C ASP A 121 3.27 20.22 2.22
N GLY A 122 3.67 19.09 2.80
CA GLY A 122 4.30 18.98 4.13
C GLY A 122 3.33 18.93 5.30
N HIS A 123 2.02 18.82 5.07
CA HIS A 123 1.01 18.68 6.14
C HIS A 123 0.68 17.22 6.46
N GLY A 124 1.48 16.28 5.98
CA GLY A 124 1.38 14.85 6.29
C GLY A 124 2.06 14.46 7.60
N TYR A 125 2.13 13.17 7.82
CA TYR A 125 2.80 12.58 8.98
C TYR A 125 3.61 11.35 8.59
N PRO A 126 4.59 10.89 9.36
CA PRO A 126 4.94 11.32 10.72
C PRO A 126 5.99 12.44 10.80
N SER A 127 6.64 12.83 9.70
CA SER A 127 7.81 13.72 9.71
C SER A 127 7.55 15.09 9.12
N GLY A 128 6.43 15.28 8.38
CA GLY A 128 6.12 16.51 7.69
C GLY A 128 7.05 16.79 6.49
N LEU A 129 7.53 15.75 5.83
CA LEU A 129 8.36 15.85 4.63
C LEU A 129 7.57 16.54 3.51
N ARG A 130 8.29 17.32 2.68
CA ARG A 130 7.66 18.12 1.62
C ARG A 130 8.25 17.82 0.25
N GLY A 131 7.38 17.71 -0.74
CA GLY A 131 7.79 17.57 -2.13
C GLY A 131 8.67 16.34 -2.36
N GLU A 132 9.85 16.55 -2.92
CA GLU A 132 10.78 15.47 -3.26
C GLU A 132 11.56 14.91 -2.05
N GLU A 133 11.46 15.52 -0.87
CA GLU A 133 11.97 14.91 0.37
C GLU A 133 11.24 13.60 0.69
N ILE A 134 9.97 13.48 0.23
CA ILE A 134 9.20 12.25 0.36
C ILE A 134 9.75 11.22 -0.63
N PRO A 135 10.17 10.02 -0.18
CA PRO A 135 10.64 8.96 -1.06
C PRO A 135 9.63 8.66 -2.18
N LEU A 136 10.12 8.44 -3.40
CA LEU A 136 9.25 8.19 -4.56
C LEU A 136 8.33 6.97 -4.34
N SER A 137 8.83 5.93 -3.67
CA SER A 137 8.05 4.75 -3.28
C SER A 137 6.84 5.11 -2.40
N ALA A 138 7.03 6.00 -1.44
CA ALA A 138 5.96 6.49 -0.56
C ALA A 138 4.95 7.37 -1.31
N ARG A 139 5.42 8.26 -2.22
CA ARG A 139 4.54 9.08 -3.08
C ARG A 139 3.65 8.22 -3.99
N MET A 140 4.19 7.14 -4.54
CA MET A 140 3.43 6.17 -5.36
C MET A 140 2.42 5.40 -4.52
N LEU A 141 2.82 5.01 -3.32
CA LEU A 141 1.96 4.27 -2.39
C LEU A 141 0.79 5.13 -1.91
N ALA A 142 1.02 6.38 -1.53
CA ALA A 142 0.00 7.32 -1.06
C ALA A 142 -1.16 7.49 -2.05
N ILE A 143 -0.87 7.66 -3.35
CA ILE A 143 -1.94 7.81 -4.36
C ILE A 143 -2.71 6.52 -4.60
N ALA A 144 -2.03 5.37 -4.58
CA ALA A 144 -2.66 4.07 -4.77
C ALA A 144 -3.54 3.68 -3.58
N ASP A 145 -3.09 3.98 -2.36
CA ASP A 145 -3.85 3.78 -1.14
C ASP A 145 -5.16 4.57 -1.15
N VAL A 146 -5.08 5.89 -1.36
CA VAL A 146 -6.29 6.73 -1.43
C VAL A 146 -7.22 6.31 -2.57
N TYR A 147 -6.68 5.91 -3.73
CA TYR A 147 -7.49 5.40 -4.82
C TYR A 147 -8.27 4.15 -4.42
N ASP A 148 -7.65 3.19 -3.75
CA ASP A 148 -8.34 2.00 -3.25
C ASP A 148 -9.41 2.36 -2.20
N VAL A 149 -9.09 3.27 -1.27
CA VAL A 149 -10.07 3.77 -0.27
C VAL A 149 -11.30 4.39 -0.92
N LEU A 150 -11.14 5.06 -2.06
CA LEU A 150 -12.24 5.69 -2.78
C LEU A 150 -13.08 4.70 -3.59
N THR A 151 -12.44 3.72 -4.21
CA THR A 151 -13.07 2.86 -5.24
C THR A 151 -13.45 1.47 -4.75
N SER A 152 -13.06 1.09 -3.52
CA SER A 152 -13.38 -0.22 -2.95
C SER A 152 -14.55 -0.16 -1.97
N GLN A 153 -15.37 -1.23 -1.96
CA GLN A 153 -16.41 -1.41 -0.96
C GLN A 153 -15.77 -1.55 0.44
N ARG A 154 -16.28 -0.81 1.40
CA ARG A 154 -15.91 -0.91 2.81
C ARG A 154 -17.16 -1.10 3.67
N PRO A 155 -17.06 -1.71 4.88
CA PRO A 155 -18.23 -1.97 5.73
C PRO A 155 -19.09 -0.74 6.00
N TYR A 156 -18.48 0.44 6.04
CA TYR A 156 -19.14 1.71 6.40
C TYR A 156 -19.22 2.72 5.26
N LYS A 157 -18.79 2.37 4.04
CA LYS A 157 -18.74 3.31 2.92
C LYS A 157 -18.86 2.62 1.57
N ALA A 158 -19.84 3.01 0.78
CA ALA A 158 -19.94 2.61 -0.61
C ALA A 158 -18.80 3.21 -1.44
N PRO A 159 -18.31 2.50 -2.48
CA PRO A 159 -17.33 3.04 -3.42
C PRO A 159 -17.90 4.24 -4.17
N VAL A 160 -17.06 5.21 -4.46
CA VAL A 160 -17.41 6.30 -5.35
C VAL A 160 -17.22 5.88 -6.82
N SER A 161 -17.84 6.60 -7.75
CA SER A 161 -17.61 6.38 -9.18
C SER A 161 -16.16 6.69 -9.56
N MET A 162 -15.71 6.13 -10.70
CA MET A 162 -14.39 6.40 -11.25
C MET A 162 -14.14 7.90 -11.47
N ASP A 163 -15.16 8.61 -11.97
CA ASP A 163 -15.06 10.05 -12.24
C ASP A 163 -14.86 10.85 -10.95
N VAL A 164 -15.60 10.52 -9.90
CA VAL A 164 -15.42 11.14 -8.58
C VAL A 164 -14.05 10.82 -7.99
N ALA A 165 -13.56 9.58 -8.15
CA ALA A 165 -12.22 9.22 -7.68
C ALA A 165 -11.13 10.02 -8.42
N ARG A 166 -11.26 10.17 -9.76
CA ARG A 166 -10.37 10.99 -10.59
C ARG A 166 -10.34 12.44 -10.14
N GLU A 167 -11.52 13.03 -9.97
CA GLU A 167 -11.66 14.42 -9.52
C GLU A 167 -10.96 14.62 -8.15
N ARG A 168 -11.16 13.73 -7.20
CA ARG A 168 -10.50 13.82 -5.88
C ARG A 168 -8.99 13.71 -5.96
N LEU A 169 -8.45 12.82 -6.80
CA LEU A 169 -7.02 12.74 -7.02
C LEU A 169 -6.47 14.03 -7.66
N GLN A 170 -7.19 14.60 -8.62
CA GLN A 170 -6.83 15.89 -9.24
C GLN A 170 -6.84 17.05 -8.23
N GLN A 171 -7.87 17.14 -7.39
CA GLN A 171 -7.97 18.15 -6.33
C GLN A 171 -6.85 18.01 -5.29
N GLY A 172 -6.37 16.80 -5.02
CA GLY A 172 -5.24 16.52 -4.12
C GLY A 172 -3.86 16.80 -4.74
N SER A 173 -3.78 17.07 -6.06
CA SER A 173 -2.52 17.31 -6.76
C SER A 173 -1.82 18.58 -6.25
N GLY A 174 -0.55 18.45 -5.88
CA GLY A 174 0.24 19.56 -5.32
C GLY A 174 -0.05 19.86 -3.85
N ARG A 175 -0.99 19.16 -3.24
CA ARG A 175 -1.34 19.21 -1.81
C ARG A 175 -1.02 17.87 -1.16
N SER A 176 -1.93 16.93 -1.23
CA SER A 176 -1.72 15.58 -0.68
C SER A 176 -0.79 14.74 -1.54
N PHE A 177 -0.80 14.92 -2.86
CA PHE A 177 -0.10 14.06 -3.81
C PHE A 177 0.88 14.81 -4.70
N ASP A 178 1.96 14.12 -5.06
CA ASP A 178 2.88 14.56 -6.11
C ASP A 178 2.14 14.76 -7.44
N PRO A 179 2.19 15.98 -8.04
CA PRO A 179 1.48 16.27 -9.30
C PRO A 179 1.90 15.34 -10.45
N THR A 180 3.15 14.90 -10.46
CA THR A 180 3.64 13.98 -11.49
C THR A 180 3.05 12.58 -11.31
N MET A 181 2.96 12.11 -10.07
CA MET A 181 2.33 10.83 -9.75
C MET A 181 0.84 10.85 -10.05
N VAL A 182 0.14 11.95 -9.76
CA VAL A 182 -1.28 12.12 -10.13
C VAL A 182 -1.47 11.98 -11.64
N ARG A 183 -0.71 12.73 -12.44
CA ARG A 183 -0.80 12.64 -13.91
C ARG A 183 -0.52 11.23 -14.43
N ALA A 184 0.53 10.58 -13.93
CA ALA A 184 0.90 9.23 -14.34
C ALA A 184 -0.17 8.20 -13.96
N PHE A 185 -0.71 8.29 -12.76
CA PHE A 185 -1.73 7.35 -12.26
C PHE A 185 -3.05 7.50 -13.03
N LEU A 186 -3.51 8.72 -13.27
CA LEU A 186 -4.70 8.98 -14.06
C LEU A 186 -4.56 8.48 -15.51
N ARG A 187 -3.41 8.72 -16.13
CA ARG A 187 -3.13 8.18 -17.47
C ARG A 187 -3.11 6.65 -17.49
N LEU A 188 -2.55 6.02 -16.46
CA LEU A 188 -2.57 4.56 -16.33
C LEU A 188 -3.99 4.01 -16.21
N ILE A 189 -4.87 4.68 -15.47
CA ILE A 189 -6.28 4.32 -15.37
C ILE A 189 -6.95 4.38 -16.75
N ASP A 190 -6.69 5.44 -17.52
CA ASP A 190 -7.31 5.66 -18.86
C ASP A 190 -6.96 4.57 -19.86
N ILE A 191 -5.73 4.06 -19.83
CA ILE A 191 -5.25 3.07 -20.80
C ILE A 191 -5.46 1.61 -20.35
N THR A 192 -5.95 1.40 -19.13
CA THR A 192 -6.09 0.05 -18.56
C THR A 192 -7.57 -0.29 -18.39
N PRO A 193 -8.17 -1.08 -19.29
CA PRO A 193 -9.54 -1.56 -19.10
C PRO A 193 -9.69 -2.28 -17.75
N ASN A 194 -10.81 -2.03 -17.05
CA ASN A 194 -11.10 -2.63 -15.75
C ASN A 194 -9.98 -2.42 -14.72
N PHE A 195 -9.40 -1.21 -14.67
CA PHE A 195 -8.33 -0.87 -13.74
C PHE A 195 -8.73 -1.09 -12.28
N THR A 196 -10.00 -0.82 -11.96
CA THR A 196 -10.52 -1.06 -10.60
C THR A 196 -10.61 -2.55 -10.36
N LEU A 197 -9.87 -3.01 -9.36
CA LEU A 197 -10.01 -4.36 -8.86
C LEU A 197 -11.23 -4.38 -7.94
N THR A 198 -12.44 -4.48 -8.52
CA THR A 198 -13.61 -4.79 -7.70
C THR A 198 -13.34 -6.09 -6.96
N PRO A 199 -13.61 -6.17 -5.64
CA PRO A 199 -13.69 -7.46 -5.01
C PRO A 199 -14.79 -8.19 -5.77
N ARG A 200 -14.48 -9.21 -6.53
CA ARG A 200 -15.45 -10.26 -6.72
C ARG A 200 -15.69 -10.77 -5.30
N THR A 201 -16.82 -10.43 -4.75
CA THR A 201 -17.47 -11.19 -3.69
C THR A 201 -17.85 -12.53 -4.30
N ALA A 202 -16.89 -13.34 -4.54
CA ALA A 202 -16.96 -14.75 -4.84
C ALA A 202 -15.53 -15.21 -4.73
N GLU A 203 -15.25 -15.95 -3.68
CA GLU A 203 -14.31 -17.01 -3.66
C GLU A 203 -13.25 -16.91 -4.77
N LEU A 204 -12.03 -16.48 -4.41
CA LEU A 204 -10.88 -16.78 -5.26
C LEU A 204 -11.07 -18.24 -5.62
N SER A 205 -11.31 -18.53 -6.89
CA SER A 205 -11.46 -19.90 -7.32
C SER A 205 -10.23 -20.69 -6.84
N PRO A 206 -10.33 -21.96 -6.53
CA PRO A 206 -9.16 -22.78 -6.17
C PRO A 206 -8.00 -22.62 -7.16
N GLN A 207 -8.31 -22.27 -8.41
CA GLN A 207 -7.33 -22.00 -9.47
C GLN A 207 -6.62 -20.64 -9.32
N GLU A 208 -7.31 -19.62 -8.85
CA GLU A 208 -6.71 -18.28 -8.57
C GLU A 208 -5.86 -18.32 -7.31
N ILE A 209 -6.30 -19.05 -6.27
CA ILE A 209 -5.49 -19.36 -5.09
C ILE A 209 -4.25 -20.17 -5.50
N GLN A 210 -4.40 -21.18 -6.34
CA GLN A 210 -3.29 -21.99 -6.85
C GLN A 210 -2.35 -21.18 -7.77
N ARG A 211 -2.86 -20.22 -8.53
CA ARG A 211 -2.07 -19.31 -9.36
C ARG A 211 -1.27 -18.33 -8.49
N PHE A 212 -1.88 -17.82 -7.42
CA PHE A 212 -1.21 -16.99 -6.42
C PHE A 212 -0.16 -17.80 -5.64
N LEU A 213 -0.47 -19.02 -5.20
CA LEU A 213 0.46 -19.91 -4.51
C LEU A 213 1.59 -20.43 -5.43
N ARG A 214 1.36 -20.62 -6.74
CA ARG A 214 2.42 -20.92 -7.73
C ARG A 214 3.31 -19.72 -7.96
N TRP A 215 2.74 -18.53 -8.12
CA TRP A 215 3.48 -17.28 -8.18
C TRP A 215 4.30 -17.06 -6.90
N HIS A 216 3.74 -17.35 -5.75
CA HIS A 216 4.40 -17.32 -4.45
C HIS A 216 5.55 -18.35 -4.36
N ARG A 217 5.33 -19.59 -4.85
CA ARG A 217 6.38 -20.60 -4.89
C ARG A 217 7.51 -20.28 -5.87
N SER A 218 7.22 -19.69 -7.03
CA SER A 218 8.26 -19.25 -7.96
C SER A 218 9.12 -18.10 -7.41
N LEU A 219 8.61 -17.33 -6.45
CA LEU A 219 9.38 -16.32 -5.71
C LEU A 219 10.34 -16.96 -4.68
N ILE A 220 9.97 -18.12 -4.13
CA ILE A 220 10.73 -18.82 -3.09
C ILE A 220 11.72 -19.81 -3.70
N SER A 221 11.40 -20.44 -4.84
CA SER A 221 12.19 -21.53 -5.44
C SER A 221 13.26 -21.10 -6.43
N GLY A 222 13.36 -19.81 -6.77
CA GLY A 222 14.51 -19.26 -7.53
C GLY A 222 14.76 -19.90 -8.90
N SER A 223 13.71 -20.31 -9.61
CA SER A 223 13.76 -20.76 -11.01
C SER A 223 13.12 -19.79 -11.95
#